data_a105ba81b90457ae069febab98d7c9cf
#
_entry.id   a105ba81b90457ae069febab98d7c9cf
#
_cell.length_a   1.000
_cell.length_b   1.000
_cell.length_c   1.000
_cell.angle_alpha   90.00
_cell.angle_beta   90.00
_cell.angle_gamma   90.00
#
_symmetry.space_group_name_H-M   'P 1'
#
loop_
_entity.id
_entity.type
_entity.pdbx_description
1 polymer ?
#
loop_
_entity_poly.entity_id
_entity_poly.type
_entity_poly.pdbx_seq_one_letter_code
_entity_poly.pdbx_strand_id
1 'polypeptide(L)'
;MEKWNAYTRDGVLTDKVLIRGEEIPKGLYFMACEVLVRHVDGSYLCMKRSVNKDAFAGCLEATAGGAAVLGEDKYQCVKRELLEETGLHCEEFKEIGRFVHDEWQILFYSFVCTVNCEKDSVKLQEGETEGYVWMNEEEFIQFVNSGEMIPPQ
;
A
#
# COMPACT_ATOMS: atom_id res chain seq x y z
N MET A 1 -0.41 -2.33 20.84
CA MET A 1 0.74 -2.23 19.94
C MET A 1 0.61 -3.16 18.77
N GLU A 2 0.87 -2.65 17.60
CA GLU A 2 0.78 -3.47 16.38
C GLU A 2 1.93 -4.47 16.33
N LYS A 3 1.59 -5.72 16.09
CA LYS A 3 2.56 -6.79 15.96
C LYS A 3 2.63 -7.29 14.54
N TRP A 4 3.79 -7.72 14.13
CA TRP A 4 4.04 -8.22 12.78
C TRP A 4 4.67 -9.61 12.82
N ASN A 5 4.40 -10.40 11.78
CA ASN A 5 5.17 -11.61 11.52
C ASN A 5 6.59 -11.21 11.12
N ALA A 6 7.55 -12.06 11.46
CA ALA A 6 8.94 -11.90 11.03
C ALA A 6 9.26 -12.93 9.96
N TYR A 7 9.88 -12.45 8.88
CA TYR A 7 10.27 -13.27 7.74
C TYR A 7 11.77 -13.25 7.55
N THR A 8 12.30 -14.27 6.90
CA THR A 8 13.67 -14.21 6.37
C THR A 8 13.67 -13.28 5.16
N ARG A 9 14.84 -12.88 4.72
CA ARG A 9 15.00 -12.05 3.51
C ARG A 9 14.36 -12.68 2.28
N ASP A 10 14.34 -14.01 2.22
CA ASP A 10 13.76 -14.76 1.11
C ASP A 10 12.24 -14.93 1.23
N GLY A 11 11.63 -14.39 2.28
CA GLY A 11 10.18 -14.43 2.45
C GLY A 11 9.66 -15.65 3.18
N VAL A 12 10.52 -16.38 3.88
CA VAL A 12 10.11 -17.53 4.68
C VAL A 12 9.63 -17.06 6.05
N LEU A 13 8.42 -17.46 6.42
CA LEU A 13 7.85 -17.12 7.72
C LEU A 13 8.65 -17.80 8.84
N THR A 14 8.98 -17.02 9.87
CA THR A 14 9.64 -17.52 11.07
C THR A 14 8.64 -17.58 12.23
N ASP A 15 9.07 -18.11 13.37
CA ASP A 15 8.28 -18.15 14.60
C ASP A 15 8.43 -16.87 15.45
N LYS A 16 9.21 -15.91 14.98
CA LYS A 16 9.45 -14.66 15.69
C LYS A 16 8.33 -13.66 15.44
N VAL A 17 8.13 -12.76 16.39
CA VAL A 17 7.15 -11.68 16.32
C VAL A 17 7.88 -10.35 16.43
N LEU A 18 7.55 -9.41 15.56
CA LEU A 18 8.08 -8.06 15.60
C LEU A 18 7.03 -7.12 16.18
N ILE A 19 7.48 -6.04 16.81
CA ILE A 19 6.60 -5.02 17.37
C ILE A 19 6.90 -3.70 16.67
N ARG A 20 5.85 -3.08 16.12
CA ARG A 20 5.98 -1.80 15.42
C ARG A 20 6.59 -0.76 16.35
N GLY A 21 7.62 -0.07 15.86
CA GLY A 21 8.33 0.96 16.61
C GLY A 21 9.54 0.46 17.35
N GLU A 22 9.73 -0.86 17.47
CA GLU A 22 10.92 -1.44 18.06
C GLU A 22 11.94 -1.82 17.00
N GLU A 23 13.18 -1.93 17.39
CA GLU A 23 14.26 -2.33 16.49
C GLU A 23 14.04 -3.75 15.99
N ILE A 24 14.22 -3.94 14.69
CA ILE A 24 14.07 -5.25 14.04
C ILE A 24 15.41 -5.97 14.08
N PRO A 25 15.47 -7.20 14.64
CA PRO A 25 16.70 -7.97 14.68
C PRO A 25 17.30 -8.17 13.28
N LYS A 26 18.61 -8.18 13.19
CA LYS A 26 19.33 -8.40 11.94
C LYS A 26 18.90 -9.71 11.28
N GLY A 27 18.64 -9.65 9.98
CA GLY A 27 18.23 -10.83 9.21
C GLY A 27 16.74 -11.10 9.22
N LEU A 28 15.96 -10.33 9.98
CA LEU A 28 14.50 -10.42 9.99
C LEU A 28 13.88 -9.24 9.26
N TYR A 29 12.74 -9.50 8.63
CA TYR A 29 12.00 -8.53 7.81
C TYR A 29 10.53 -8.59 8.16
N PHE A 30 9.85 -7.44 8.06
CA PHE A 30 8.39 -7.44 8.08
C PHE A 30 7.85 -7.28 6.66
N MET A 31 6.57 -7.58 6.47
CA MET A 31 5.93 -7.53 5.17
C MET A 31 5.07 -6.28 5.05
N ALA A 32 5.11 -5.64 3.90
CA ALA A 32 4.17 -4.60 3.54
C ALA A 32 3.66 -4.86 2.13
N CYS A 33 2.45 -4.39 1.86
CA CYS A 33 1.81 -4.56 0.56
C CYS A 33 1.31 -3.21 0.07
N GLU A 34 1.30 -3.06 -1.24
CA GLU A 34 0.69 -1.92 -1.91
C GLU A 34 -0.13 -2.39 -3.09
N VAL A 35 -1.13 -1.63 -3.46
CA VAL A 35 -1.99 -1.95 -4.60
C VAL A 35 -2.26 -0.73 -5.46
N LEU A 36 -2.09 -0.92 -6.76
CA LEU A 36 -2.50 0.04 -7.78
C LEU A 36 -3.96 -0.26 -8.13
N VAL A 37 -4.84 0.71 -7.97
CA VAL A 37 -6.27 0.53 -8.18
C VAL A 37 -6.65 1.06 -9.56
N ARG A 38 -7.11 0.15 -10.43
CA ARG A 38 -7.55 0.48 -11.78
C ARG A 38 -9.06 0.28 -11.88
N HIS A 39 -9.75 1.26 -12.44
CA HIS A 39 -11.17 1.13 -12.74
C HIS A 39 -11.37 0.44 -14.10
N VAL A 40 -12.50 -0.24 -14.27
CA VAL A 40 -12.83 -0.89 -15.55
C VAL A 40 -12.88 0.10 -16.73
N ASP A 41 -13.08 1.39 -16.46
CA ASP A 41 -13.05 2.42 -17.50
C ASP A 41 -11.63 2.83 -17.92
N GLY A 42 -10.60 2.27 -17.29
CA GLY A 42 -9.20 2.55 -17.59
C GLY A 42 -8.55 3.63 -16.74
N SER A 43 -9.29 4.24 -15.82
CA SER A 43 -8.71 5.23 -14.90
C SER A 43 -8.04 4.58 -13.71
N TYR A 44 -7.17 5.34 -13.06
CA TYR A 44 -6.39 4.92 -11.89
C TYR A 44 -6.68 5.83 -10.71
N LEU A 45 -6.80 5.25 -9.53
CA LEU A 45 -7.07 5.99 -8.29
C LEU A 45 -5.77 6.49 -7.66
N CYS A 46 -5.73 7.77 -7.34
CA CYS A 46 -4.67 8.36 -6.54
C CYS A 46 -5.29 8.98 -5.30
N MET A 47 -4.71 8.68 -4.14
CA MET A 47 -5.17 9.21 -2.86
C MET A 47 -4.27 10.35 -2.43
N LYS A 48 -4.88 11.41 -1.87
CA LYS A 48 -4.13 12.53 -1.34
C LYS A 48 -3.89 12.33 0.15
N ARG A 49 -2.62 12.33 0.55
CA ARG A 49 -2.24 12.20 1.97
C ARG A 49 -2.71 13.42 2.76
N SER A 50 -3.14 13.19 4.00
CA SER A 50 -3.49 14.28 4.90
C SER A 50 -2.32 15.23 5.09
N VAL A 51 -2.62 16.54 5.20
CA VAL A 51 -1.61 17.56 5.51
C VAL A 51 -1.00 17.38 6.90
N ASN A 52 -1.63 16.56 7.74
CA ASN A 52 -1.16 16.28 9.10
C ASN A 52 -0.23 15.06 9.19
N LYS A 53 0.09 14.42 8.05
CA LYS A 53 1.04 13.30 8.04
C LYS A 53 2.48 13.78 8.23
N ASP A 54 3.30 12.99 8.91
CA ASP A 54 4.69 13.33 9.17
C ASP A 54 5.55 13.35 7.90
N ALA A 55 5.22 12.50 6.94
CA ALA A 55 5.97 12.40 5.68
C ALA A 55 5.03 12.60 4.49
N PHE A 56 5.52 13.31 3.48
CA PHE A 56 4.83 13.54 2.21
C PHE A 56 3.42 14.14 2.37
N ALA A 57 3.24 15.01 3.37
CA ALA A 57 1.96 15.66 3.66
C ALA A 57 1.38 16.35 2.41
N GLY A 58 0.10 16.13 2.13
CA GLY A 58 -0.60 16.75 1.01
C GLY A 58 -0.24 16.20 -0.36
N CYS A 59 0.64 15.22 -0.46
CA CYS A 59 1.04 14.63 -1.74
C CYS A 59 0.06 13.54 -2.20
N LEU A 60 0.04 13.29 -3.52
CA LEU A 60 -0.76 12.21 -4.09
C LEU A 60 0.04 10.91 -4.08
N GLU A 61 -0.64 9.82 -3.76
CA GLU A 61 -0.09 8.47 -3.83
C GLU A 61 -0.81 7.66 -4.91
N ALA A 62 -0.03 6.97 -5.72
CA ALA A 62 -0.57 6.12 -6.78
C ALA A 62 -1.08 4.77 -6.25
N THR A 63 -0.71 4.40 -5.04
CA THR A 63 -1.05 3.11 -4.44
C THR A 63 -1.65 3.29 -3.05
N ALA A 64 -2.43 2.30 -2.63
CA ALA A 64 -2.87 2.14 -1.24
C ALA A 64 -2.10 0.96 -0.64
N GLY A 65 -1.78 1.02 0.65
CA GLY A 65 -1.06 -0.09 1.27
C GLY A 65 -0.55 0.20 2.66
N GLY A 66 0.12 -0.78 3.22
CA GLY A 66 0.71 -0.70 4.54
C GLY A 66 1.26 -2.04 4.99
N ALA A 67 1.67 -2.10 6.25
CA ALA A 67 2.28 -3.29 6.84
C ALA A 67 1.25 -4.37 7.15
N ALA A 68 1.63 -5.63 6.89
CA ALA A 68 0.82 -6.77 7.29
C ALA A 68 0.89 -6.95 8.80
N VAL A 69 -0.25 -7.13 9.42
CA VAL A 69 -0.30 -7.41 10.86
C VAL A 69 -0.11 -8.90 11.14
N LEU A 70 0.18 -9.22 12.39
CA LEU A 70 0.43 -10.60 12.80
C LEU A 70 -0.71 -11.52 12.37
N GLY A 71 -0.36 -12.61 11.69
CA GLY A 71 -1.32 -13.60 11.20
C GLY A 71 -1.87 -13.34 9.81
N GLU A 72 -1.55 -12.21 9.19
CA GLU A 72 -1.99 -11.92 7.82
C GLU A 72 -0.98 -12.45 6.79
N ASP A 73 -1.51 -13.01 5.69
CA ASP A 73 -0.71 -13.20 4.49
C ASP A 73 -0.77 -11.93 3.63
N LYS A 74 -0.06 -11.92 2.51
CA LYS A 74 0.01 -10.73 1.63
C LYS A 74 -1.35 -10.37 1.02
N TYR A 75 -2.19 -11.35 0.71
CA TYR A 75 -3.50 -11.09 0.12
C TYR A 75 -4.49 -10.52 1.15
N GLN A 76 -4.46 -11.04 2.36
CA GLN A 76 -5.26 -10.51 3.46
C GLN A 76 -4.84 -9.08 3.80
N CYS A 77 -3.53 -8.83 3.81
CA CYS A 77 -2.98 -7.50 4.06
C CYS A 77 -3.45 -6.48 3.01
N VAL A 78 -3.27 -6.78 1.73
CA VAL A 78 -3.60 -5.81 0.67
C VAL A 78 -5.11 -5.56 0.61
N LYS A 79 -5.93 -6.58 0.84
CA LYS A 79 -7.38 -6.45 0.87
C LYS A 79 -7.84 -5.53 2.00
N ARG A 80 -7.28 -5.73 3.19
CA ARG A 80 -7.60 -4.90 4.36
C ARG A 80 -7.15 -3.45 4.15
N GLU A 81 -5.91 -3.25 3.68
CA GLU A 81 -5.38 -1.90 3.45
C GLU A 81 -6.18 -1.14 2.39
N LEU A 82 -6.59 -1.81 1.31
CA LEU A 82 -7.43 -1.19 0.30
C LEU A 82 -8.75 -0.70 0.91
N LEU A 83 -9.39 -1.55 1.70
CA LEU A 83 -10.65 -1.20 2.33
C LEU A 83 -10.50 -0.05 3.33
N GLU A 84 -9.46 -0.10 4.17
CA GLU A 84 -9.21 0.95 5.16
C GLU A 84 -8.91 2.31 4.52
N GLU A 85 -8.05 2.34 3.51
CA GLU A 85 -7.61 3.60 2.93
C GLU A 85 -8.58 4.20 1.90
N THR A 86 -9.33 3.36 1.20
CA THR A 86 -10.19 3.83 0.10
C THR A 86 -11.66 3.52 0.27
N GLY A 87 -12.01 2.64 1.18
CA GLY A 87 -13.38 2.13 1.32
C GLY A 87 -13.78 1.15 0.21
N LEU A 88 -12.88 0.83 -0.71
CA LEU A 88 -13.15 -0.05 -1.82
C LEU A 88 -12.87 -1.50 -1.47
N HIS A 89 -13.64 -2.40 -2.09
CA HIS A 89 -13.51 -3.83 -1.91
C HIS A 89 -13.16 -4.49 -3.23
N CYS A 90 -12.21 -5.40 -3.21
CA CYS A 90 -11.85 -6.21 -4.37
C CYS A 90 -11.48 -7.61 -3.90
N GLU A 91 -11.87 -8.63 -4.67
CA GLU A 91 -11.55 -10.02 -4.34
C GLU A 91 -10.31 -10.53 -5.05
N GLU A 92 -10.00 -9.97 -6.21
CA GLU A 92 -8.89 -10.44 -7.03
C GLU A 92 -7.76 -9.42 -7.09
N PHE A 93 -6.59 -9.84 -6.61
CA PHE A 93 -5.39 -9.02 -6.65
C PHE A 93 -4.33 -9.78 -7.44
N LYS A 94 -3.76 -9.11 -8.44
CA LYS A 94 -2.68 -9.67 -9.24
C LYS A 94 -1.36 -9.12 -8.70
N GLU A 95 -0.47 -10.01 -8.27
CA GLU A 95 0.86 -9.60 -7.85
C GLU A 95 1.68 -9.22 -9.08
N ILE A 96 2.26 -8.02 -9.05
CA ILE A 96 3.04 -7.47 -10.16
C ILE A 96 4.50 -7.27 -9.82
N GLY A 97 4.88 -7.43 -8.57
CA GLY A 97 6.28 -7.33 -8.19
C GLY A 97 6.52 -7.58 -6.72
N ARG A 98 7.77 -7.89 -6.41
CA ARG A 98 8.28 -8.03 -5.06
C ARG A 98 9.61 -7.29 -4.99
N PHE A 99 9.81 -6.61 -3.87
CA PHE A 99 11.02 -5.83 -3.70
C PHE A 99 11.44 -5.88 -2.24
N VAL A 100 12.74 -5.98 -2.01
CA VAL A 100 13.32 -6.09 -0.67
C VAL A 100 14.03 -4.79 -0.34
N HIS A 101 13.66 -4.20 0.77
CA HIS A 101 14.30 -2.99 1.28
C HIS A 101 15.15 -3.37 2.49
N ASP A 102 16.44 -3.58 2.26
CA ASP A 102 17.34 -4.08 3.30
C ASP A 102 17.55 -3.10 4.46
N GLU A 103 17.66 -1.83 4.16
CA GLU A 103 17.89 -0.80 5.18
C GLU A 103 16.76 -0.74 6.21
N TRP A 104 15.52 -0.81 5.73
CA TRP A 104 14.35 -0.76 6.60
C TRP A 104 13.78 -2.13 6.93
N GLN A 105 14.41 -3.18 6.42
CA GLN A 105 14.03 -4.57 6.66
C GLN A 105 12.57 -4.86 6.31
N ILE A 106 12.20 -4.47 5.08
CA ILE A 106 10.83 -4.64 4.56
C ILE A 106 10.85 -5.56 3.34
N LEU A 107 9.90 -6.51 3.32
CA LEU A 107 9.54 -7.25 2.13
C LEU A 107 8.28 -6.59 1.56
N PHE A 108 8.40 -5.95 0.41
CA PHE A 108 7.31 -5.24 -0.23
C PHE A 108 6.71 -6.07 -1.36
N TYR A 109 5.40 -6.24 -1.35
CA TYR A 109 4.67 -6.90 -2.42
C TYR A 109 3.74 -5.91 -3.09
N SER A 110 3.84 -5.82 -4.42
CA SER A 110 3.04 -4.88 -5.22
C SER A 110 1.98 -5.63 -5.99
N PHE A 111 0.75 -5.10 -5.95
CA PHE A 111 -0.41 -5.68 -6.60
C PHE A 111 -1.11 -4.67 -7.50
N VAL A 112 -1.90 -5.17 -8.43
CA VAL A 112 -2.90 -4.39 -9.14
C VAL A 112 -4.26 -5.04 -8.91
N CYS A 113 -5.29 -4.23 -8.73
CA CYS A 113 -6.67 -4.71 -8.72
C CYS A 113 -7.50 -3.86 -9.68
N THR A 114 -8.57 -4.45 -10.20
CA THR A 114 -9.51 -3.75 -11.08
C THR A 114 -10.86 -3.70 -10.38
N VAL A 115 -11.41 -2.50 -10.28
CA VAL A 115 -12.69 -2.26 -9.62
C VAL A 115 -13.72 -1.77 -10.61
N ASN A 116 -15.00 -2.05 -10.32
CA ASN A 116 -16.13 -1.55 -11.08
C ASN A 116 -17.11 -0.90 -10.11
N CYS A 117 -16.63 0.10 -9.40
CA CYS A 117 -17.40 0.82 -8.39
C CYS A 117 -17.88 2.17 -8.94
N GLU A 118 -18.80 2.79 -8.24
CA GLU A 118 -19.08 4.21 -8.45
C GLU A 118 -17.82 4.98 -8.05
N LYS A 119 -17.33 5.84 -8.91
CA LYS A 119 -16.07 6.55 -8.67
C LYS A 119 -16.12 7.52 -7.50
N ASP A 120 -17.31 7.96 -7.11
CA ASP A 120 -17.52 8.81 -5.95
C ASP A 120 -17.76 8.04 -4.66
N SER A 121 -17.66 6.72 -4.71
CA SER A 121 -17.83 5.86 -3.53
C SER A 121 -16.57 5.73 -2.67
N VAL A 122 -15.45 6.31 -3.10
CA VAL A 122 -14.20 6.29 -2.33
C VAL A 122 -14.39 6.98 -0.99
N LYS A 123 -13.97 6.33 0.08
CA LYS A 123 -14.07 6.87 1.44
C LYS A 123 -12.68 7.21 1.94
N LEU A 124 -12.56 8.37 2.56
CA LEU A 124 -11.30 8.82 3.13
C LEU A 124 -11.10 8.20 4.51
N GLN A 125 -9.86 7.84 4.82
CA GLN A 125 -9.47 7.37 6.14
C GLN A 125 -9.06 8.58 6.97
N GLU A 126 -9.78 8.84 8.05
CA GLU A 126 -9.52 10.00 8.91
C GLU A 126 -8.09 10.00 9.43
N GLY A 127 -7.42 11.14 9.30
CA GLY A 127 -6.02 11.31 9.72
C GLY A 127 -4.99 10.80 8.72
N GLU A 128 -5.42 10.03 7.71
CA GLU A 128 -4.51 9.44 6.73
C GLU A 128 -4.65 10.08 5.35
N THR A 129 -5.87 10.26 4.88
CA THR A 129 -6.16 10.81 3.55
C THR A 129 -7.15 11.96 3.64
N GLU A 130 -7.04 12.93 2.73
CA GLU A 130 -7.93 14.10 2.70
C GLU A 130 -8.61 14.32 1.35
N GLY A 131 -8.29 13.50 0.35
CA GLY A 131 -8.89 13.60 -0.96
C GLY A 131 -8.48 12.44 -1.86
N TYR A 132 -9.05 12.43 -3.06
CA TYR A 132 -8.71 11.45 -4.07
C TYR A 132 -8.98 12.02 -5.46
N VAL A 133 -8.34 11.42 -6.46
CA VAL A 133 -8.58 11.74 -7.86
C VAL A 133 -8.47 10.47 -8.70
N TRP A 134 -9.34 10.36 -9.70
CA TRP A 134 -9.23 9.33 -10.72
C TRP A 134 -8.55 9.94 -11.94
N MET A 135 -7.41 9.39 -12.33
CA MET A 135 -6.66 9.85 -13.49
C MET A 135 -6.87 8.87 -14.66
N ASN A 136 -7.07 9.39 -15.88
CA ASN A 136 -7.05 8.51 -17.03
C ASN A 136 -5.62 8.00 -17.24
N GLU A 137 -5.43 7.04 -18.13
CA GLU A 137 -4.13 6.42 -18.33
C GLU A 137 -3.04 7.44 -18.70
N GLU A 138 -3.36 8.38 -19.59
CA GLU A 138 -2.39 9.40 -20.00
C GLU A 138 -2.00 10.32 -18.85
N GLU A 139 -2.97 10.81 -18.11
CA GLU A 139 -2.74 11.65 -16.93
C GLU A 139 -1.91 10.90 -15.88
N PHE A 140 -2.21 9.61 -15.66
CA PHE A 140 -1.51 8.78 -14.71
C PHE A 140 -0.05 8.57 -15.10
N ILE A 141 0.22 8.29 -16.37
CA ILE A 141 1.58 8.14 -16.89
C ILE A 141 2.37 9.43 -16.72
N GLN A 142 1.76 10.57 -17.02
CA GLN A 142 2.40 11.87 -16.83
C GLN A 142 2.72 12.12 -15.35
N PHE A 143 1.79 11.79 -14.47
CA PHE A 143 1.98 11.94 -13.02
C PHE A 143 3.14 11.07 -12.52
N VAL A 144 3.19 9.79 -12.89
CA VAL A 144 4.26 8.88 -12.50
C VAL A 144 5.63 9.38 -12.97
N ASN A 145 5.69 9.99 -14.16
CA ASN A 145 6.94 10.49 -14.74
C ASN A 145 7.31 11.91 -14.31
N SER A 146 6.43 12.60 -13.60
CA SER A 146 6.65 14.01 -13.21
C SER A 146 7.58 14.19 -12.01
N GLY A 147 7.80 13.13 -11.25
CA GLY A 147 8.54 13.21 -9.99
C GLY A 147 7.68 13.68 -8.82
N GLU A 148 6.40 13.92 -9.04
CA GLU A 148 5.46 14.33 -7.98
C GLU A 148 4.87 13.13 -7.22
N MET A 149 5.03 11.93 -7.78
CA MET A 149 4.56 10.71 -7.13
C MET A 149 5.48 10.37 -5.97
N ILE A 150 4.90 9.96 -4.84
CA ILE A 150 5.65 9.49 -3.69
C ILE A 150 6.38 8.21 -4.10
N PRO A 151 7.72 8.15 -3.94
CA PRO A 151 8.46 6.95 -4.29
C PRO A 151 8.08 5.77 -3.37
N PRO A 152 8.27 4.53 -3.82
CA PRO A 152 8.08 3.36 -2.97
C PRO A 152 8.92 3.47 -1.70
N GLN A 153 8.32 3.16 -0.58
CA GLN A 153 8.97 3.26 0.73
C GLN A 153 9.77 2.01 1.03
#